data_d9ee745d8a22f66e5f00c1ad6aa7a400
#
_entry.id   d9ee745d8a22f66e5f00c1ad6aa7a400
#
_cell.length_a   1.000
_cell.length_b   1.000
_cell.length_c   1.000
_cell.angle_alpha   90.00
_cell.angle_beta   90.00
_cell.angle_gamma   90.00
#
_symmetry.space_group_name_H-M   'P 1'
#
loop_
_entity.id
_entity.type
_entity.pdbx_description
1 polymer ?
#
loop_
_entity_poly.entity_id
_entity_poly.type
_entity_poly.pdbx_seq_one_letter_code
_entity_poly.pdbx_strand_id
1 'polypeptide(L)'
;MIAVATIKDIAKYTGVSPTTVSNVIHGRDSKVSQETKEKVKKALKELDYTANMGGRLLAKHGSKIIGMIIQDTEAEKESFYDNPYYGELIQAVESQIKQMGYFMMFHRVSDFEEGAKLAEMWHLEGLIVSGASSMEISKWEKKVTVPIVFVDTYGSKNQQPKLNVRIEDAKGAYELTTYLLNKNHRKIIFLAKGEDSEKWVGADFERAKGVKAAMKKWELSPLFMGMPTTYKNYQPFVHEVLEDKIKNYTAIFCASDLLAVQIISELYKSNIQVPRDISVVSFDGTLLSQYAIPRLTTMSQDISKKATMIVELIIEGIKSKNQLAKKIIIPTKLIEGESVKFIE
;
A
#
# COMPACT_ATOMS: atom_id res chain seq x y z
N MET A 1 33.63 22.08 -8.32
CA MET A 1 32.90 21.56 -7.16
C MET A 1 32.65 22.72 -6.23
N ILE A 2 31.39 23.08 -6.00
CA ILE A 2 31.01 24.09 -5.00
C ILE A 2 31.30 23.44 -3.64
N ALA A 3 32.19 24.02 -2.84
CA ALA A 3 32.56 23.53 -1.54
C ALA A 3 31.35 23.71 -0.61
N VAL A 4 30.69 22.62 -0.26
CA VAL A 4 29.56 22.61 0.72
C VAL A 4 30.15 22.93 2.10
N ALA A 5 29.61 23.93 2.78
CA ALA A 5 30.02 24.29 4.14
C ALA A 5 29.92 23.09 5.09
N THR A 6 30.92 22.91 5.95
CA THR A 6 30.98 21.84 6.94
C THR A 6 30.71 22.37 8.35
N ILE A 7 30.42 21.47 9.31
CA ILE A 7 30.31 21.85 10.74
C ILE A 7 31.58 22.58 11.22
N LYS A 8 32.76 22.22 10.69
CA LYS A 8 34.02 22.90 11.01
C LYS A 8 34.06 24.34 10.50
N ASP A 9 33.52 24.59 9.31
CA ASP A 9 33.44 25.93 8.74
C ASP A 9 32.51 26.83 9.53
N ILE A 10 31.31 26.29 9.91
CA ILE A 10 30.37 26.98 10.80
C ILE A 10 31.02 27.29 12.16
N ALA A 11 31.72 26.34 12.74
CA ALA A 11 32.42 26.51 14.01
C ALA A 11 33.50 27.62 13.93
N LYS A 12 34.27 27.64 12.86
CA LYS A 12 35.27 28.67 12.56
C LYS A 12 34.62 30.06 12.39
N TYR A 13 33.55 30.12 11.62
CA TYR A 13 32.80 31.36 11.36
C TYR A 13 32.14 31.95 12.62
N THR A 14 31.61 31.11 13.48
CA THR A 14 30.93 31.53 14.71
C THR A 14 31.81 31.63 15.94
N GLY A 15 33.05 31.13 15.88
CA GLY A 15 33.97 31.11 17.04
C GLY A 15 33.56 30.15 18.14
N VAL A 16 32.74 29.16 17.86
CA VAL A 16 32.32 28.13 18.85
C VAL A 16 32.89 26.76 18.47
N SER A 17 32.81 25.78 19.40
CA SER A 17 33.30 24.44 19.10
C SER A 17 32.42 23.71 18.05
N PRO A 18 32.97 22.79 17.25
CA PRO A 18 32.19 21.95 16.37
C PRO A 18 31.09 21.16 17.10
N THR A 19 31.35 20.78 18.35
CA THR A 19 30.37 20.10 19.23
C THR A 19 29.20 21.02 19.55
N THR A 20 29.45 22.30 19.84
CA THR A 20 28.40 23.31 20.10
C THR A 20 27.54 23.52 18.85
N VAL A 21 28.17 23.64 17.66
CA VAL A 21 27.45 23.73 16.40
C VAL A 21 26.56 22.50 16.18
N SER A 22 27.12 21.30 16.35
CA SER A 22 26.37 20.04 16.23
C SER A 22 25.20 19.96 17.20
N ASN A 23 25.38 20.39 18.45
CA ASN A 23 24.31 20.41 19.45
C ASN A 23 23.17 21.37 19.05
N VAL A 24 23.47 22.54 18.52
CA VAL A 24 22.46 23.49 18.02
C VAL A 24 21.70 22.91 16.82
N ILE A 25 22.41 22.32 15.85
CA ILE A 25 21.80 21.69 14.66
C ILE A 25 20.83 20.57 15.07
N HIS A 26 21.15 19.82 16.13
CA HIS A 26 20.38 18.66 16.56
C HIS A 26 19.42 18.92 17.73
N GLY A 27 19.21 20.18 18.12
CA GLY A 27 18.31 20.54 19.22
C GLY A 27 18.74 20.02 20.61
N ARG A 28 20.02 19.66 20.80
CA ARG A 28 20.62 19.23 22.07
C ARG A 28 21.28 20.42 22.78
N ASP A 29 20.64 21.54 22.68
CA ASP A 29 21.22 22.85 23.01
C ASP A 29 20.78 23.39 24.37
N SER A 30 20.29 22.53 25.29
CA SER A 30 19.83 22.92 26.63
C SER A 30 20.92 23.61 27.47
N LYS A 31 22.21 23.34 27.16
CA LYS A 31 23.38 23.98 27.82
C LYS A 31 24.02 25.08 26.96
N VAL A 32 23.41 25.48 25.85
CA VAL A 32 23.91 26.52 24.93
C VAL A 32 23.11 27.80 25.16
N SER A 33 23.77 28.95 25.32
CA SER A 33 23.11 30.24 25.52
C SER A 33 22.26 30.60 24.29
N GLN A 34 21.19 31.37 24.49
CA GLN A 34 20.29 31.81 23.42
C GLN A 34 21.04 32.61 22.35
N GLU A 35 21.95 33.49 22.75
CA GLU A 35 22.81 34.25 21.85
C GLU A 35 23.64 33.34 20.94
N THR A 36 24.28 32.30 21.52
CA THR A 36 25.05 31.34 20.75
C THR A 36 24.19 30.54 19.77
N LYS A 37 22.96 30.17 20.17
CA LYS A 37 22.01 29.50 19.27
C LYS A 37 21.65 30.34 18.08
N GLU A 38 21.35 31.61 18.28
CA GLU A 38 21.00 32.56 17.21
C GLU A 38 22.17 32.81 16.29
N LYS A 39 23.39 32.99 16.84
CA LYS A 39 24.62 33.14 16.07
C LYS A 39 24.88 31.94 15.15
N VAL A 40 24.75 30.73 15.68
CA VAL A 40 24.91 29.50 14.88
C VAL A 40 23.82 29.37 13.83
N LYS A 41 22.54 29.62 14.17
CA LYS A 41 21.44 29.56 13.20
C LYS A 41 21.61 30.56 12.06
N LYS A 42 22.11 31.76 12.35
CA LYS A 42 22.39 32.77 11.36
C LYS A 42 23.53 32.30 10.41
N ALA A 43 24.62 31.81 10.98
CA ALA A 43 25.74 31.27 10.21
C ALA A 43 25.37 30.08 9.29
N LEU A 44 24.47 29.21 9.77
CA LEU A 44 23.95 28.10 8.96
C LEU A 44 23.21 28.58 7.70
N LYS A 45 22.44 29.68 7.81
CA LYS A 45 21.78 30.31 6.66
C LYS A 45 22.75 31.04 5.73
N GLU A 46 23.67 31.81 6.30
CA GLU A 46 24.60 32.64 5.52
C GLU A 46 25.61 31.79 4.73
N LEU A 47 26.01 30.64 5.25
CA LEU A 47 26.92 29.72 4.62
C LEU A 47 26.23 28.61 3.83
N ASP A 48 24.90 28.70 3.67
CA ASP A 48 24.05 27.70 2.97
C ASP A 48 24.39 26.27 3.41
N TYR A 49 24.48 26.09 4.74
CA TYR A 49 24.86 24.80 5.30
C TYR A 49 23.74 23.78 5.14
N THR A 50 24.04 22.72 4.43
CA THR A 50 23.18 21.54 4.33
C THR A 50 23.77 20.39 5.16
N ALA A 51 22.97 19.82 6.06
CA ALA A 51 23.43 18.71 6.89
C ALA A 51 23.83 17.50 6.03
N ASN A 52 25.09 17.07 6.14
CA ASN A 52 25.56 15.89 5.43
C ASN A 52 25.04 14.61 6.09
N MET A 53 24.19 13.86 5.39
CA MET A 53 23.65 12.60 5.89
C MET A 53 24.74 11.56 6.16
N GLY A 54 25.80 11.50 5.36
CA GLY A 54 26.95 10.63 5.62
C GLY A 54 27.64 10.92 6.96
N GLY A 55 27.84 12.21 7.30
CA GLY A 55 28.36 12.60 8.60
C GLY A 55 27.43 12.24 9.77
N ARG A 56 26.12 12.28 9.56
CA ARG A 56 25.11 11.90 10.54
C ARG A 56 25.14 10.39 10.80
N LEU A 57 25.25 9.56 9.77
CA LEU A 57 25.37 8.11 9.87
C LEU A 57 26.64 7.71 10.64
N LEU A 58 27.80 8.33 10.29
CA LEU A 58 29.08 8.10 10.98
C LEU A 58 29.02 8.49 12.47
N ALA A 59 28.26 9.51 12.82
CA ALA A 59 28.11 9.98 14.21
C ALA A 59 27.08 9.16 15.02
N LYS A 60 26.55 8.04 14.53
CA LYS A 60 25.53 7.17 15.15
C LYS A 60 24.24 7.91 15.58
N HIS A 61 23.88 8.97 14.84
CA HIS A 61 22.69 9.79 15.15
C HIS A 61 21.42 9.32 14.46
N GLY A 62 21.43 8.08 13.93
CA GLY A 62 20.35 7.51 13.14
C GLY A 62 20.25 8.10 11.72
N SER A 63 19.73 7.33 10.78
CA SER A 63 19.58 7.75 9.39
C SER A 63 18.41 8.70 9.18
N LYS A 64 17.40 8.63 10.04
CA LYS A 64 16.09 9.25 9.82
C LYS A 64 15.41 8.76 8.53
N ILE A 65 15.74 7.56 8.07
CA ILE A 65 15.17 6.97 6.89
C ILE A 65 14.25 5.81 7.29
N ILE A 66 13.02 5.86 6.82
CA ILE A 66 12.07 4.75 6.86
C ILE A 66 11.97 4.19 5.45
N GLY A 67 12.22 2.88 5.31
CA GLY A 67 12.05 2.18 4.04
C GLY A 67 10.58 1.84 3.81
N MET A 68 10.08 2.06 2.60
CA MET A 68 8.84 1.47 2.10
C MET A 68 9.19 0.53 0.96
N ILE A 69 9.02 -0.75 1.20
CA ILE A 69 9.30 -1.81 0.24
C ILE A 69 7.99 -2.43 -0.22
N ILE A 70 7.83 -2.55 -1.53
CA ILE A 70 6.77 -3.34 -2.13
C ILE A 70 7.40 -4.55 -2.80
N GLN A 71 7.06 -5.73 -2.30
CA GLN A 71 7.48 -6.98 -2.89
C GLN A 71 6.54 -7.32 -4.04
N ASP A 72 7.11 -7.44 -5.25
CA ASP A 72 6.34 -7.74 -6.44
C ASP A 72 5.74 -9.15 -6.36
N THR A 73 4.45 -9.25 -6.62
CA THR A 73 3.83 -10.52 -6.97
C THR A 73 3.88 -10.71 -8.49
N GLU A 74 3.89 -11.95 -8.96
CA GLU A 74 3.86 -12.23 -10.41
C GLU A 74 2.62 -11.58 -11.08
N ALA A 75 1.51 -11.49 -10.36
CA ALA A 75 0.27 -10.88 -10.85
C ALA A 75 0.36 -9.35 -11.01
N GLU A 76 1.24 -8.68 -10.28
CA GLU A 76 1.31 -7.21 -10.23
C GLU A 76 2.54 -6.63 -10.92
N LYS A 77 3.51 -7.49 -11.27
CA LYS A 77 4.84 -7.10 -11.77
C LYS A 77 4.80 -6.10 -12.93
N GLU A 78 3.89 -6.30 -13.90
CA GLU A 78 3.76 -5.45 -15.07
C GLU A 78 2.83 -4.24 -14.86
N SER A 79 1.89 -4.31 -13.93
CA SER A 79 0.82 -3.30 -13.76
C SER A 79 0.89 -2.50 -12.47
N PHE A 80 1.99 -2.56 -11.73
CA PHE A 80 2.15 -1.86 -10.47
C PHE A 80 1.91 -0.35 -10.59
N TYR A 81 2.59 0.30 -11.53
CA TYR A 81 2.47 1.76 -11.73
C TYR A 81 1.15 2.19 -12.37
N ASP A 82 0.43 1.25 -12.99
CA ASP A 82 -0.88 1.52 -13.58
C ASP A 82 -2.01 1.48 -12.55
N ASN A 83 -1.75 0.87 -11.37
CA ASN A 83 -2.74 0.79 -10.30
C ASN A 83 -2.68 2.02 -9.38
N PRO A 84 -3.67 2.93 -9.43
CA PRO A 84 -3.70 4.14 -8.62
C PRO A 84 -3.63 3.89 -7.13
N TYR A 85 -4.09 2.73 -6.65
CA TYR A 85 -4.00 2.34 -5.24
C TYR A 85 -2.57 2.49 -4.69
N TYR A 86 -1.57 2.01 -5.44
CA TYR A 86 -0.18 2.11 -4.97
C TYR A 86 0.32 3.55 -4.98
N GLY A 87 -0.03 4.34 -6.00
CA GLY A 87 0.33 5.76 -6.06
C GLY A 87 -0.26 6.54 -4.90
N GLU A 88 -1.55 6.35 -4.62
CA GLU A 88 -2.25 7.00 -3.50
C GLU A 88 -1.67 6.57 -2.14
N LEU A 89 -1.36 5.27 -1.95
CA LEU A 89 -0.77 4.76 -0.71
C LEU A 89 0.64 5.32 -0.49
N ILE A 90 1.51 5.29 -1.51
CA ILE A 90 2.88 5.80 -1.44
C ILE A 90 2.87 7.29 -1.09
N GLN A 91 2.05 8.09 -1.78
CA GLN A 91 1.91 9.53 -1.52
C GLN A 91 1.45 9.81 -0.09
N ALA A 92 0.43 9.07 0.38
CA ALA A 92 -0.10 9.27 1.72
C ALA A 92 0.91 8.88 2.81
N VAL A 93 1.63 7.77 2.64
CA VAL A 93 2.68 7.31 3.55
C VAL A 93 3.86 8.28 3.56
N GLU A 94 4.33 8.74 2.38
CA GLU A 94 5.43 9.72 2.27
C GLU A 94 5.09 11.01 3.02
N SER A 95 3.89 11.53 2.79
CA SER A 95 3.44 12.76 3.44
C SER A 95 3.44 12.63 4.97
N GLN A 96 2.97 11.52 5.52
CA GLN A 96 2.98 11.24 6.96
C GLN A 96 4.41 11.07 7.51
N ILE A 97 5.27 10.33 6.82
CA ILE A 97 6.69 10.14 7.20
C ILE A 97 7.41 11.49 7.27
N LYS A 98 7.19 12.36 6.29
CA LYS A 98 7.76 13.72 6.23
C LYS A 98 7.27 14.58 7.41
N GLN A 99 5.98 14.53 7.76
CA GLN A 99 5.44 15.24 8.92
C GLN A 99 6.09 14.79 10.24
N MET A 100 6.49 13.53 10.35
CA MET A 100 7.21 12.98 11.52
C MET A 100 8.71 13.30 11.50
N GLY A 101 9.21 14.06 10.51
CA GLY A 101 10.61 14.47 10.40
C GLY A 101 11.55 13.36 9.96
N TYR A 102 11.03 12.39 9.20
CA TYR A 102 11.78 11.31 8.57
C TYR A 102 11.83 11.49 7.04
N PHE A 103 12.71 10.76 6.39
CA PHE A 103 12.75 10.61 4.93
C PHE A 103 12.24 9.22 4.55
N MET A 104 11.49 9.13 3.47
CA MET A 104 11.06 7.86 2.91
C MET A 104 12.04 7.41 1.82
N MET A 105 12.50 6.16 1.91
CA MET A 105 13.16 5.46 0.82
C MET A 105 12.17 4.44 0.26
N PHE A 106 11.75 4.63 -0.98
CA PHE A 106 10.86 3.69 -1.67
C PHE A 106 11.65 2.76 -2.58
N HIS A 107 11.34 1.47 -2.53
CA HIS A 107 11.91 0.48 -3.44
C HIS A 107 10.94 -0.67 -3.71
N ARG A 108 10.94 -1.15 -4.95
CA ARG A 108 10.29 -2.41 -5.31
C ARG A 108 11.33 -3.50 -5.31
N VAL A 109 10.98 -4.68 -4.82
CA VAL A 109 11.88 -5.83 -4.73
C VAL A 109 11.21 -7.07 -5.32
N SER A 110 12.03 -7.94 -5.89
CA SER A 110 11.56 -9.23 -6.43
C SER A 110 11.36 -10.27 -5.33
N ASP A 111 12.10 -10.15 -4.23
CA ASP A 111 12.06 -11.12 -3.15
C ASP A 111 12.48 -10.52 -1.79
N PHE A 112 12.34 -11.35 -0.76
CA PHE A 112 12.72 -11.03 0.61
C PHE A 112 14.22 -10.68 0.77
N GLU A 113 15.11 -11.42 0.09
CA GLU A 113 16.57 -11.29 0.28
C GLU A 113 17.06 -9.90 -0.19
N GLU A 114 16.55 -9.44 -1.31
CA GLU A 114 16.83 -8.10 -1.83
C GLU A 114 16.37 -7.02 -0.85
N GLY A 115 15.15 -7.12 -0.34
CA GLY A 115 14.60 -6.13 0.59
C GLY A 115 15.32 -6.09 1.93
N ALA A 116 15.67 -7.25 2.49
CA ALA A 116 16.42 -7.32 3.74
C ALA A 116 17.83 -6.71 3.62
N LYS A 117 18.50 -6.93 2.48
CA LYS A 117 19.80 -6.34 2.19
C LYS A 117 19.73 -4.82 2.07
N LEU A 118 18.69 -4.29 1.44
CA LEU A 118 18.49 -2.84 1.37
C LEU A 118 18.31 -2.21 2.76
N ALA A 119 17.54 -2.85 3.63
CA ALA A 119 17.33 -2.36 4.99
C ALA A 119 18.64 -2.23 5.78
N GLU A 120 19.54 -3.19 5.65
CA GLU A 120 20.86 -3.17 6.28
C GLU A 120 21.79 -2.13 5.65
N MET A 121 21.89 -2.11 4.31
CA MET A 121 22.80 -1.26 3.57
C MET A 121 22.53 0.25 3.79
N TRP A 122 21.26 0.64 3.89
CA TRP A 122 20.87 2.03 4.10
C TRP A 122 20.66 2.42 5.56
N HIS A 123 20.96 1.52 6.50
CA HIS A 123 20.76 1.75 7.93
C HIS A 123 19.37 2.32 8.26
N LEU A 124 18.34 1.70 7.71
CA LEU A 124 16.96 2.15 7.95
C LEU A 124 16.63 2.12 9.43
N GLU A 125 15.80 3.06 9.90
CA GLU A 125 15.30 3.06 11.29
C GLU A 125 14.00 2.27 11.44
N GLY A 126 13.28 2.06 10.36
CA GLY A 126 12.08 1.26 10.29
C GLY A 126 11.79 0.84 8.86
N LEU A 127 10.98 -0.19 8.70
CA LEU A 127 10.63 -0.76 7.42
C LEU A 127 9.13 -0.98 7.30
N ILE A 128 8.54 -0.54 6.21
CA ILE A 128 7.16 -0.81 5.81
C ILE A 128 7.23 -1.80 4.65
N VAL A 129 6.54 -2.94 4.76
CA VAL A 129 6.57 -4.00 3.75
C VAL A 129 5.16 -4.32 3.30
N SER A 130 4.89 -4.20 2.01
CA SER A 130 3.67 -4.63 1.35
C SER A 130 3.97 -5.77 0.36
N GLY A 131 3.04 -6.70 0.18
CA GLY A 131 3.18 -7.82 -0.75
C GLY A 131 3.93 -9.04 -0.18
N ALA A 132 4.39 -9.00 1.07
CA ALA A 132 5.04 -10.16 1.69
C ALA A 132 4.06 -11.33 1.84
N SER A 133 4.50 -12.51 1.44
CA SER A 133 3.72 -13.74 1.64
C SER A 133 3.70 -14.17 3.11
N SER A 134 2.69 -14.95 3.50
CA SER A 134 2.61 -15.50 4.86
C SER A 134 3.83 -16.34 5.25
N MET A 135 4.48 -17.00 4.28
CA MET A 135 5.67 -17.84 4.52
C MET A 135 6.94 -17.01 4.77
N GLU A 136 6.95 -15.75 4.36
CA GLU A 136 8.13 -14.88 4.48
C GLU A 136 8.13 -14.02 5.74
N ILE A 137 6.99 -13.87 6.43
CA ILE A 137 6.87 -13.06 7.65
C ILE A 137 8.00 -13.37 8.65
N SER A 138 8.21 -14.67 8.96
CA SER A 138 9.29 -15.08 9.89
C SER A 138 10.67 -14.76 9.37
N LYS A 139 10.91 -14.84 8.04
CA LYS A 139 12.19 -14.52 7.44
C LYS A 139 12.49 -13.03 7.62
N TRP A 140 11.52 -12.17 7.30
CA TRP A 140 11.60 -10.73 7.52
C TRP A 140 11.91 -10.38 8.97
N GLU A 141 11.10 -10.89 9.93
CA GLU A 141 11.23 -10.59 11.36
C GLU A 141 12.51 -11.13 12.01
N LYS A 142 13.12 -12.17 11.44
CA LYS A 142 14.40 -12.73 11.93
C LYS A 142 15.61 -12.01 11.34
N LYS A 143 15.54 -11.59 10.08
CA LYS A 143 16.68 -11.02 9.37
C LYS A 143 16.81 -9.52 9.59
N VAL A 144 15.70 -8.80 9.63
CA VAL A 144 15.68 -7.35 9.78
C VAL A 144 15.57 -6.97 11.24
N THR A 145 16.54 -6.20 11.73
CA THR A 145 16.65 -5.85 13.16
C THR A 145 15.84 -4.63 13.58
N VAL A 146 15.42 -3.82 12.60
CA VAL A 146 14.56 -2.66 12.85
C VAL A 146 13.08 -3.05 12.85
N PRO A 147 12.17 -2.24 13.41
CA PRO A 147 10.74 -2.49 13.35
C PRO A 147 10.24 -2.63 11.93
N ILE A 148 9.38 -3.61 11.70
CA ILE A 148 8.72 -3.84 10.40
C ILE A 148 7.21 -3.71 10.60
N VAL A 149 6.57 -2.83 9.84
CA VAL A 149 5.11 -2.80 9.69
C VAL A 149 4.75 -3.46 8.37
N PHE A 150 4.04 -4.55 8.44
CA PHE A 150 3.47 -5.20 7.26
C PHE A 150 2.16 -4.52 6.86
N VAL A 151 1.95 -4.40 5.55
CA VAL A 151 0.75 -3.80 4.98
C VAL A 151 0.01 -4.86 4.16
N ASP A 152 -1.29 -5.03 4.43
CA ASP A 152 -2.17 -5.98 3.76
C ASP A 152 -1.56 -7.40 3.69
N THR A 153 -0.86 -7.80 4.75
CA THR A 153 -0.24 -9.12 4.85
C THR A 153 -1.12 -10.05 5.69
N TYR A 154 -1.48 -11.19 5.12
CA TYR A 154 -2.36 -12.18 5.71
C TYR A 154 -1.54 -13.37 6.20
N GLY A 155 -1.37 -13.48 7.49
CA GLY A 155 -0.66 -14.60 8.11
C GLY A 155 -1.50 -15.88 8.19
N SER A 156 -0.83 -17.00 8.43
CA SER A 156 -1.47 -18.27 8.79
C SER A 156 -1.87 -18.31 10.27
N LYS A 157 -2.58 -19.37 10.71
CA LYS A 157 -2.91 -19.55 12.14
C LYS A 157 -1.67 -19.51 13.05
N ASN A 158 -0.54 -20.01 12.56
CA ASN A 158 0.68 -20.19 13.34
C ASN A 158 1.73 -19.07 13.09
N GLN A 159 1.51 -18.22 12.08
CA GLN A 159 2.47 -17.21 11.69
C GLN A 159 1.76 -15.91 11.30
N GLN A 160 1.83 -14.97 12.21
CA GLN A 160 1.20 -13.67 12.06
C GLN A 160 2.25 -12.58 12.22
N PRO A 161 2.21 -11.50 11.41
CA PRO A 161 3.11 -10.37 11.60
C PRO A 161 2.90 -9.71 12.96
N LYS A 162 4.00 -9.28 13.60
CA LYS A 162 3.95 -8.55 14.89
C LYS A 162 3.25 -7.20 14.74
N LEU A 163 3.65 -6.43 13.74
CA LEU A 163 3.04 -5.15 13.41
C LEU A 163 2.38 -5.28 12.02
N ASN A 164 1.09 -5.04 11.95
CA ASN A 164 0.35 -5.17 10.71
C ASN A 164 -0.79 -4.15 10.63
N VAL A 165 -0.91 -3.52 9.47
CA VAL A 165 -2.05 -2.66 9.12
C VAL A 165 -2.69 -3.23 7.87
N ARG A 166 -3.98 -3.58 7.94
CA ARG A 166 -4.75 -4.11 6.83
C ARG A 166 -6.20 -3.65 6.89
N ILE A 167 -6.95 -3.94 5.87
CA ILE A 167 -8.39 -3.71 5.83
C ILE A 167 -9.18 -5.00 6.10
N GLU A 168 -10.51 -4.88 6.20
CA GLU A 168 -11.44 -6.01 6.34
C GLU A 168 -11.83 -6.59 4.97
N ASP A 169 -10.87 -7.08 4.15
CA ASP A 169 -11.12 -7.53 2.76
C ASP A 169 -12.26 -8.54 2.64
N ALA A 170 -12.23 -9.59 3.46
CA ALA A 170 -13.27 -10.62 3.41
C ALA A 170 -14.65 -10.07 3.80
N LYS A 171 -14.71 -9.17 4.79
CA LYS A 171 -15.96 -8.55 5.22
C LYS A 171 -16.47 -7.57 4.17
N GLY A 172 -15.60 -6.72 3.62
CA GLY A 172 -15.96 -5.79 2.57
C GLY A 172 -16.49 -6.52 1.33
N ALA A 173 -15.81 -7.60 0.90
CA ALA A 173 -16.28 -8.41 -0.21
C ALA A 173 -17.62 -9.13 0.09
N TYR A 174 -17.80 -9.56 1.33
CA TYR A 174 -19.10 -10.11 1.78
C TYR A 174 -20.21 -9.05 1.68
N GLU A 175 -19.99 -7.84 2.15
CA GLU A 175 -20.95 -6.74 2.13
C GLU A 175 -21.29 -6.31 0.69
N LEU A 176 -20.28 -6.17 -0.18
CA LEU A 176 -20.47 -5.83 -1.58
C LEU A 176 -21.22 -6.93 -2.36
N THR A 177 -20.94 -8.20 -2.07
CA THR A 177 -21.69 -9.31 -2.66
C THR A 177 -23.14 -9.34 -2.14
N THR A 178 -23.35 -9.05 -0.86
CA THR A 178 -24.70 -8.94 -0.28
C THR A 178 -25.49 -7.81 -0.95
N TYR A 179 -24.83 -6.69 -1.26
CA TYR A 179 -25.44 -5.60 -2.04
C TYR A 179 -25.94 -6.11 -3.41
N LEU A 180 -25.13 -6.88 -4.14
CA LEU A 180 -25.55 -7.48 -5.41
C LEU A 180 -26.73 -8.45 -5.23
N LEU A 181 -26.69 -9.28 -4.19
CA LEU A 181 -27.78 -10.21 -3.87
C LEU A 181 -29.09 -9.48 -3.54
N ASN A 182 -29.02 -8.33 -2.85
CA ASN A 182 -30.16 -7.47 -2.56
C ASN A 182 -30.69 -6.74 -3.82
N LYS A 183 -29.85 -6.57 -4.84
CA LYS A 183 -30.26 -6.11 -6.19
C LYS A 183 -30.74 -7.27 -7.09
N ASN A 184 -31.01 -8.42 -6.49
CA ASN A 184 -31.55 -9.62 -7.10
C ASN A 184 -30.59 -10.38 -8.04
N HIS A 185 -29.28 -10.08 -8.01
CA HIS A 185 -28.29 -10.89 -8.70
C HIS A 185 -28.11 -12.24 -8.00
N ARG A 186 -28.12 -13.33 -8.77
CA ARG A 186 -27.97 -14.70 -8.24
C ARG A 186 -26.81 -15.45 -8.90
N LYS A 187 -26.37 -15.01 -10.06
CA LYS A 187 -25.26 -15.56 -10.82
C LYS A 187 -24.18 -14.49 -10.93
N ILE A 188 -23.12 -14.66 -10.14
CA ILE A 188 -22.04 -13.69 -9.95
C ILE A 188 -20.71 -14.35 -10.32
N ILE A 189 -19.93 -13.67 -11.17
CA ILE A 189 -18.54 -14.03 -11.47
C ILE A 189 -17.64 -13.19 -10.56
N PHE A 190 -16.65 -13.80 -9.91
CA PHE A 190 -15.55 -13.08 -9.26
C PHE A 190 -14.31 -13.19 -10.12
N LEU A 191 -13.74 -12.04 -10.49
CA LEU A 191 -12.52 -11.93 -11.29
C LEU A 191 -11.37 -11.35 -10.47
N ALA A 192 -10.22 -12.02 -10.49
CA ALA A 192 -8.95 -11.49 -9.97
C ALA A 192 -7.81 -11.89 -10.91
N LYS A 193 -6.66 -11.22 -10.79
CA LYS A 193 -5.47 -11.52 -11.60
C LYS A 193 -4.85 -12.87 -11.21
N GLY A 194 -4.18 -13.49 -12.19
CA GLY A 194 -3.61 -14.83 -12.05
C GLY A 194 -4.56 -15.90 -12.56
N GLU A 195 -4.09 -16.68 -13.57
CA GLU A 195 -4.92 -17.61 -14.33
C GLU A 195 -5.55 -18.74 -13.48
N ASP A 196 -4.90 -19.10 -12.40
CA ASP A 196 -5.36 -20.16 -11.49
C ASP A 196 -5.94 -19.54 -10.20
N SER A 197 -7.26 -19.61 -10.08
CA SER A 197 -7.98 -19.09 -8.91
C SER A 197 -7.65 -19.82 -7.60
N GLU A 198 -7.13 -21.04 -7.66
CA GLU A 198 -6.73 -21.79 -6.48
C GLU A 198 -5.41 -21.29 -5.88
N LYS A 199 -4.64 -20.55 -6.68
CA LYS A 199 -3.37 -19.94 -6.26
C LYS A 199 -3.47 -18.50 -5.77
N TRP A 200 -4.66 -17.93 -5.72
CA TRP A 200 -4.82 -16.58 -5.19
C TRP A 200 -4.36 -16.50 -3.73
N VAL A 201 -3.66 -15.44 -3.42
CA VAL A 201 -3.14 -15.14 -2.08
C VAL A 201 -3.48 -13.70 -1.68
N GLY A 202 -3.19 -13.32 -0.46
CA GLY A 202 -3.35 -11.93 -0.02
C GLY A 202 -4.79 -11.42 -0.09
N ALA A 203 -4.96 -10.22 -0.61
CA ALA A 203 -6.26 -9.54 -0.69
C ALA A 203 -7.26 -10.29 -1.59
N ASP A 204 -6.81 -10.77 -2.76
CA ASP A 204 -7.69 -11.47 -3.70
C ASP A 204 -8.28 -12.75 -3.11
N PHE A 205 -7.47 -13.51 -2.39
CA PHE A 205 -7.94 -14.69 -1.67
C PHE A 205 -8.95 -14.34 -0.56
N GLU A 206 -8.68 -13.30 0.22
CA GLU A 206 -9.60 -12.87 1.28
C GLU A 206 -10.91 -12.31 0.71
N ARG A 207 -10.85 -11.54 -0.39
CA ARG A 207 -12.03 -11.05 -1.11
C ARG A 207 -12.85 -12.21 -1.68
N ALA A 208 -12.20 -13.20 -2.31
CA ALA A 208 -12.87 -14.42 -2.79
C ALA A 208 -13.58 -15.19 -1.67
N LYS A 209 -12.97 -15.30 -0.47
CA LYS A 209 -13.61 -15.88 0.72
C LYS A 209 -14.88 -15.13 1.10
N GLY A 210 -14.84 -13.79 1.08
CA GLY A 210 -16.00 -12.95 1.39
C GLY A 210 -17.15 -13.18 0.41
N VAL A 211 -16.85 -13.19 -0.89
CA VAL A 211 -17.84 -13.50 -1.95
C VAL A 211 -18.45 -14.88 -1.75
N LYS A 212 -17.63 -15.90 -1.54
CA LYS A 212 -18.09 -17.27 -1.29
C LYS A 212 -19.00 -17.36 -0.06
N ALA A 213 -18.63 -16.67 1.03
CA ALA A 213 -19.41 -16.69 2.26
C ALA A 213 -20.78 -16.01 2.11
N ALA A 214 -20.85 -14.87 1.39
CA ALA A 214 -22.09 -14.17 1.13
C ALA A 214 -23.04 -15.02 0.27
N MET A 215 -22.55 -15.58 -0.84
CA MET A 215 -23.36 -16.40 -1.74
C MET A 215 -23.83 -17.70 -1.07
N LYS A 216 -22.97 -18.33 -0.25
CA LYS A 216 -23.32 -19.54 0.50
C LYS A 216 -24.53 -19.32 1.44
N LYS A 217 -24.66 -18.13 2.03
CA LYS A 217 -25.81 -17.79 2.89
C LYS A 217 -27.15 -17.81 2.12
N TRP A 218 -27.10 -17.66 0.80
CA TRP A 218 -28.24 -17.71 -0.12
C TRP A 218 -28.33 -19.06 -0.86
N GLU A 219 -27.54 -20.05 -0.43
CA GLU A 219 -27.45 -21.39 -1.07
C GLU A 219 -26.97 -21.31 -2.53
N LEU A 220 -26.16 -20.29 -2.84
CA LEU A 220 -25.59 -20.01 -4.14
C LEU A 220 -24.07 -20.24 -4.13
N SER A 221 -23.50 -20.35 -5.32
CA SER A 221 -22.05 -20.41 -5.53
C SER A 221 -21.60 -19.41 -6.58
N PRO A 222 -20.50 -18.67 -6.34
CA PRO A 222 -19.91 -17.82 -7.37
C PRO A 222 -19.14 -18.65 -8.38
N LEU A 223 -18.94 -18.08 -9.59
CA LEU A 223 -17.92 -18.55 -10.51
C LEU A 223 -16.63 -17.77 -10.22
N PHE A 224 -15.57 -18.47 -9.85
CA PHE A 224 -14.23 -17.87 -9.71
C PHE A 224 -13.48 -18.01 -11.03
N MET A 225 -12.96 -16.90 -11.56
CA MET A 225 -12.20 -16.88 -12.83
C MET A 225 -10.91 -16.08 -12.63
N GLY A 226 -9.79 -16.73 -12.95
CA GLY A 226 -8.50 -16.06 -13.01
C GLY A 226 -8.33 -15.30 -14.32
N MET A 227 -7.80 -14.10 -14.21
CA MET A 227 -7.49 -13.24 -15.35
C MET A 227 -6.02 -13.37 -15.75
N PRO A 228 -5.68 -13.21 -17.06
CA PRO A 228 -4.31 -12.99 -17.45
C PRO A 228 -3.67 -11.85 -16.65
N THR A 229 -2.37 -11.94 -16.39
CA THR A 229 -1.65 -10.88 -15.65
C THR A 229 -1.32 -9.68 -16.52
N THR A 230 -1.15 -9.89 -17.81
CA THR A 230 -0.75 -8.88 -18.80
C THR A 230 -1.98 -8.32 -19.53
N TYR A 231 -2.13 -7.00 -19.54
CA TYR A 231 -3.28 -6.32 -20.17
C TYR A 231 -3.49 -6.68 -21.67
N LYS A 232 -2.41 -6.87 -22.44
CA LYS A 232 -2.51 -7.27 -23.85
C LYS A 232 -3.30 -8.56 -24.09
N ASN A 233 -3.41 -9.42 -23.07
CA ASN A 233 -4.14 -10.68 -23.13
C ASN A 233 -5.60 -10.55 -22.65
N TYR A 234 -6.05 -9.36 -22.25
CA TYR A 234 -7.41 -9.16 -21.74
C TYR A 234 -8.45 -9.23 -22.86
N GLN A 235 -8.17 -8.65 -24.04
CA GLN A 235 -9.10 -8.73 -25.17
C GLN A 235 -9.40 -10.17 -25.59
N PRO A 236 -8.39 -11.04 -25.84
CA PRO A 236 -8.66 -12.45 -26.10
C PRO A 236 -9.45 -13.13 -24.98
N PHE A 237 -9.07 -12.89 -23.73
CA PHE A 237 -9.77 -13.47 -22.58
C PHE A 237 -11.25 -13.05 -22.54
N VAL A 238 -11.55 -11.77 -22.73
CA VAL A 238 -12.94 -11.28 -22.70
C VAL A 238 -13.71 -11.90 -23.85
N HIS A 239 -13.17 -11.87 -25.06
CA HIS A 239 -13.85 -12.33 -26.25
C HIS A 239 -14.06 -13.86 -26.30
N GLU A 240 -13.03 -14.64 -25.96
CA GLU A 240 -13.06 -16.09 -26.10
C GLU A 240 -13.65 -16.81 -24.87
N VAL A 241 -13.54 -16.20 -23.68
CA VAL A 241 -13.90 -16.87 -22.42
C VAL A 241 -15.03 -16.17 -21.69
N LEU A 242 -14.92 -14.85 -21.48
CA LEU A 242 -15.85 -14.12 -20.61
C LEU A 242 -17.20 -13.88 -21.29
N GLU A 243 -17.24 -13.57 -22.59
CA GLU A 243 -18.49 -13.32 -23.34
C GLU A 243 -19.47 -14.50 -23.28
N ASP A 244 -18.96 -15.72 -23.37
CA ASP A 244 -19.82 -16.91 -23.25
C ASP A 244 -20.40 -17.04 -21.83
N LYS A 245 -19.61 -16.72 -20.80
CA LYS A 245 -20.07 -16.77 -19.41
C LYS A 245 -21.10 -15.70 -19.10
N ILE A 246 -20.93 -14.47 -19.63
CA ILE A 246 -21.85 -13.34 -19.41
C ILE A 246 -23.29 -13.70 -19.79
N LYS A 247 -23.51 -14.53 -20.82
CA LYS A 247 -24.85 -14.99 -21.22
C LYS A 247 -25.64 -15.66 -20.06
N ASN A 248 -24.92 -16.23 -19.10
CA ASN A 248 -25.49 -16.97 -17.99
C ASN A 248 -25.32 -16.27 -16.63
N TYR A 249 -24.62 -15.13 -16.57
CA TYR A 249 -24.34 -14.40 -15.34
C TYR A 249 -24.89 -12.99 -15.42
N THR A 250 -25.16 -12.39 -14.29
CA THR A 250 -25.80 -11.07 -14.21
C THR A 250 -24.90 -10.00 -13.61
N ALA A 251 -23.82 -10.40 -12.93
CA ALA A 251 -22.86 -9.49 -12.33
C ALA A 251 -21.43 -10.05 -12.35
N ILE A 252 -20.48 -9.14 -12.45
CA ILE A 252 -19.05 -9.39 -12.29
C ILE A 252 -18.57 -8.60 -11.07
N PHE A 253 -17.91 -9.28 -10.15
CA PHE A 253 -17.16 -8.68 -9.06
C PHE A 253 -15.67 -8.70 -9.44
N CYS A 254 -15.12 -7.56 -9.79
CA CYS A 254 -13.69 -7.40 -10.05
C CYS A 254 -12.93 -7.15 -8.74
N ALA A 255 -11.82 -7.84 -8.54
CA ALA A 255 -11.04 -7.73 -7.31
C ALA A 255 -10.44 -6.33 -7.06
N SER A 256 -10.33 -5.48 -8.09
CA SER A 256 -9.87 -4.08 -7.94
C SER A 256 -10.58 -3.14 -8.91
N ASP A 257 -10.54 -1.83 -8.64
CA ASP A 257 -11.09 -0.80 -9.52
C ASP A 257 -10.35 -0.78 -10.87
N LEU A 258 -9.03 -0.94 -10.86
CA LEU A 258 -8.26 -1.01 -12.12
C LEU A 258 -8.75 -2.16 -13.00
N LEU A 259 -8.90 -3.34 -12.41
CA LEU A 259 -9.40 -4.50 -13.14
C LEU A 259 -10.81 -4.25 -13.69
N ALA A 260 -11.70 -3.64 -12.91
CA ALA A 260 -13.05 -3.32 -13.35
C ALA A 260 -13.08 -2.36 -14.55
N VAL A 261 -12.28 -1.28 -14.51
CA VAL A 261 -12.18 -0.34 -15.61
C VAL A 261 -11.65 -1.01 -16.89
N GLN A 262 -10.62 -1.85 -16.75
CA GLN A 262 -10.06 -2.60 -17.87
C GLN A 262 -11.07 -3.57 -18.48
N ILE A 263 -11.82 -4.30 -17.65
CA ILE A 263 -12.88 -5.21 -18.10
C ILE A 263 -14.02 -4.45 -18.78
N ILE A 264 -14.50 -3.36 -18.20
CA ILE A 264 -15.55 -2.52 -18.81
C ILE A 264 -15.12 -2.02 -20.19
N SER A 265 -13.86 -1.60 -20.33
CA SER A 265 -13.32 -1.16 -21.61
C SER A 265 -13.35 -2.27 -22.67
N GLU A 266 -12.97 -3.50 -22.31
CA GLU A 266 -13.00 -4.63 -23.26
C GLU A 266 -14.43 -5.09 -23.56
N LEU A 267 -15.32 -5.10 -22.57
CA LEU A 267 -16.75 -5.39 -22.78
C LEU A 267 -17.41 -4.40 -23.75
N TYR A 268 -17.08 -3.10 -23.59
CA TYR A 268 -17.59 -2.06 -24.50
C TYR A 268 -17.16 -2.31 -25.95
N LYS A 269 -15.92 -2.75 -26.19
CA LYS A 269 -15.43 -3.12 -27.54
C LYS A 269 -16.21 -4.31 -28.13
N SER A 270 -16.72 -5.18 -27.28
CA SER A 270 -17.57 -6.32 -27.65
C SER A 270 -19.08 -5.97 -27.70
N ASN A 271 -19.44 -4.68 -27.66
CA ASN A 271 -20.82 -4.17 -27.60
C ASN A 271 -21.64 -4.63 -26.40
N ILE A 272 -20.97 -5.02 -25.30
CA ILE A 272 -21.59 -5.38 -24.01
C ILE A 272 -21.57 -4.15 -23.11
N GLN A 273 -22.74 -3.68 -22.70
CA GLN A 273 -22.87 -2.44 -21.92
C GLN A 273 -23.08 -2.72 -20.42
N VAL A 274 -22.35 -1.99 -19.61
CA VAL A 274 -22.51 -1.95 -18.15
C VAL A 274 -23.34 -0.71 -17.79
N PRO A 275 -24.40 -0.82 -16.96
CA PRO A 275 -24.95 -2.04 -16.33
C PRO A 275 -26.04 -2.74 -17.16
N ARG A 276 -26.34 -2.28 -18.39
CA ARG A 276 -27.49 -2.76 -19.18
C ARG A 276 -27.46 -4.28 -19.37
N ASP A 277 -26.33 -4.82 -19.82
CA ASP A 277 -26.21 -6.24 -20.16
C ASP A 277 -25.65 -7.02 -18.98
N ILE A 278 -24.71 -6.45 -18.24
CA ILE A 278 -24.12 -7.02 -17.04
C ILE A 278 -23.76 -5.94 -16.02
N SER A 279 -23.99 -6.19 -14.74
CA SER A 279 -23.53 -5.31 -13.66
C SER A 279 -22.06 -5.57 -13.32
N VAL A 280 -21.33 -4.53 -12.92
CA VAL A 280 -19.93 -4.64 -12.48
C VAL A 280 -19.76 -3.95 -11.14
N VAL A 281 -19.14 -4.63 -10.20
CA VAL A 281 -18.67 -4.03 -8.92
C VAL A 281 -17.18 -4.23 -8.78
N SER A 282 -16.55 -3.40 -7.95
CA SER A 282 -15.11 -3.41 -7.75
C SER A 282 -14.70 -3.22 -6.30
N PHE A 283 -13.41 -3.19 -6.06
CA PHE A 283 -12.82 -2.94 -4.76
C PHE A 283 -11.71 -1.89 -4.89
N ASP A 284 -11.44 -1.11 -3.86
CA ASP A 284 -10.43 -0.13 -3.51
C ASP A 284 -10.99 1.28 -3.34
N GLY A 285 -11.95 1.74 -4.16
CA GLY A 285 -12.54 3.08 -4.08
C GLY A 285 -11.59 4.19 -4.52
N THR A 286 -10.69 3.89 -5.47
CA THR A 286 -9.72 4.83 -6.05
C THR A 286 -10.40 5.86 -6.96
N LEU A 287 -9.65 6.87 -7.41
CA LEU A 287 -10.16 7.85 -8.38
C LEU A 287 -10.67 7.20 -9.68
N LEU A 288 -10.16 6.02 -10.07
CA LEU A 288 -10.68 5.29 -11.24
C LEU A 288 -12.15 4.95 -11.09
N SER A 289 -12.62 4.60 -9.89
CA SER A 289 -14.03 4.28 -9.68
C SER A 289 -14.96 5.46 -9.93
N GLN A 290 -14.47 6.69 -9.75
CA GLN A 290 -15.22 7.92 -9.97
C GLN A 290 -15.19 8.40 -11.43
N TYR A 291 -14.07 8.12 -12.14
CA TYR A 291 -13.87 8.54 -13.53
C TYR A 291 -14.38 7.51 -14.55
N ALA A 292 -14.64 6.28 -14.11
CA ALA A 292 -15.21 5.25 -14.96
C ALA A 292 -16.61 5.65 -15.48
N ILE A 293 -16.94 5.20 -16.68
CA ILE A 293 -18.27 5.35 -17.27
C ILE A 293 -18.80 3.95 -17.58
N PRO A 294 -19.85 3.52 -16.84
CA PRO A 294 -20.49 4.19 -15.70
C PRO A 294 -19.58 4.26 -14.46
N ARG A 295 -19.87 5.19 -13.52
CA ARG A 295 -19.17 5.23 -12.22
C ARG A 295 -19.33 3.90 -11.49
N LEU A 296 -18.23 3.40 -10.94
CA LEU A 296 -18.24 2.09 -10.29
C LEU A 296 -18.94 2.10 -8.91
N THR A 297 -19.75 1.10 -8.70
CA THR A 297 -20.09 0.67 -7.33
C THR A 297 -18.93 -0.12 -6.78
N THR A 298 -18.30 0.37 -5.73
CA THR A 298 -17.03 -0.17 -5.20
C THR A 298 -17.01 -0.24 -3.69
N MET A 299 -16.19 -1.13 -3.16
CA MET A 299 -15.85 -1.16 -1.73
C MET A 299 -14.58 -0.34 -1.51
N SER A 300 -14.74 0.84 -0.90
CA SER A 300 -13.64 1.80 -0.69
C SER A 300 -12.80 1.47 0.53
N GLN A 301 -11.49 1.67 0.38
CA GLN A 301 -10.49 1.70 1.46
C GLN A 301 -10.23 3.16 1.86
N ASP A 302 -10.06 3.41 3.15
CA ASP A 302 -9.56 4.71 3.63
C ASP A 302 -8.03 4.73 3.61
N ILE A 303 -7.45 5.06 2.45
CA ILE A 303 -6.01 5.07 2.22
C ILE A 303 -5.31 6.09 3.14
N SER A 304 -5.93 7.25 3.37
CA SER A 304 -5.38 8.28 4.27
C SER A 304 -5.26 7.77 5.69
N LYS A 305 -6.32 7.16 6.21
CA LYS A 305 -6.31 6.53 7.54
C LYS A 305 -5.32 5.37 7.59
N LYS A 306 -5.26 4.54 6.54
CA LYS A 306 -4.30 3.44 6.44
C LYS A 306 -2.85 3.96 6.55
N ALA A 307 -2.49 4.99 5.80
CA ALA A 307 -1.17 5.61 5.84
C ALA A 307 -0.83 6.18 7.23
N THR A 308 -1.78 6.88 7.85
CA THR A 308 -1.62 7.41 9.23
C THR A 308 -1.32 6.26 10.20
N MET A 309 -2.11 5.19 10.18
CA MET A 309 -1.92 4.03 11.07
C MET A 309 -0.58 3.31 10.82
N ILE A 310 -0.16 3.19 9.56
CA ILE A 310 1.14 2.60 9.20
C ILE A 310 2.27 3.42 9.81
N VAL A 311 2.25 4.74 9.62
CA VAL A 311 3.35 5.60 10.06
C VAL A 311 3.35 5.75 11.59
N GLU A 312 2.21 5.90 12.23
CA GLU A 312 2.13 5.89 13.69
C GLU A 312 2.70 4.60 14.28
N LEU A 313 2.34 3.46 13.68
CA LEU A 313 2.77 2.15 14.16
C LEU A 313 4.28 1.94 13.98
N ILE A 314 4.88 2.37 12.86
CA ILE A 314 6.33 2.26 12.66
C ILE A 314 7.09 3.18 13.62
N ILE A 315 6.62 4.42 13.85
CA ILE A 315 7.22 5.36 14.80
C ILE A 315 7.12 4.82 16.24
N GLU A 316 5.99 4.22 16.61
CA GLU A 316 5.81 3.56 17.89
C GLU A 316 6.78 2.38 18.05
N GLY A 317 6.95 1.57 17.00
CA GLY A 317 7.93 0.48 16.94
C GLY A 317 9.38 0.95 17.13
N ILE A 318 9.76 2.04 16.49
CA ILE A 318 11.10 2.66 16.63
C ILE A 318 11.32 3.10 18.09
N LYS A 319 10.35 3.76 18.71
CA LYS A 319 10.43 4.25 20.09
C LYS A 319 10.48 3.11 21.12
N SER A 320 9.73 2.03 20.87
CA SER A 320 9.68 0.85 21.75
C SER A 320 10.82 -0.14 21.56
N LYS A 321 11.80 0.18 20.70
CA LYS A 321 12.93 -0.70 20.34
C LYS A 321 12.47 -2.10 19.90
N ASN A 322 11.43 -2.13 19.04
CA ASN A 322 10.88 -3.34 18.42
C ASN A 322 10.24 -4.37 19.40
N GLN A 323 9.77 -3.91 20.56
CA GLN A 323 9.09 -4.78 21.54
C GLN A 323 7.56 -4.81 21.36
N LEU A 324 7.04 -4.06 20.40
CA LEU A 324 5.61 -3.92 20.16
C LEU A 324 5.06 -5.05 19.28
N ALA A 325 3.85 -5.51 19.63
CA ALA A 325 3.04 -6.37 18.76
C ALA A 325 1.63 -5.79 18.67
N LYS A 326 1.22 -5.35 17.48
CA LYS A 326 -0.07 -4.67 17.28
C LYS A 326 -0.59 -4.87 15.86
N LYS A 327 -1.86 -5.20 15.74
CA LYS A 327 -2.57 -5.37 14.47
C LYS A 327 -3.69 -4.37 14.38
N ILE A 328 -3.74 -3.63 13.30
CA ILE A 328 -4.77 -2.64 13.02
C ILE A 328 -5.55 -3.10 11.80
N ILE A 329 -6.87 -3.19 11.97
CA ILE A 329 -7.79 -3.57 10.90
C ILE A 329 -8.71 -2.39 10.65
N ILE A 330 -8.70 -1.86 9.44
CA ILE A 330 -9.47 -0.68 9.04
C ILE A 330 -10.72 -1.16 8.31
N PRO A 331 -11.92 -0.66 8.69
CA PRO A 331 -13.14 -1.01 7.98
C PRO A 331 -13.14 -0.43 6.57
N THR A 332 -13.84 -1.12 5.67
CA THR A 332 -14.14 -0.67 4.32
C THR A 332 -15.52 -0.02 4.27
N LYS A 333 -15.83 0.73 3.20
CA LYS A 333 -17.10 1.42 3.01
C LYS A 333 -17.62 1.22 1.59
N LEU A 334 -18.87 0.79 1.46
CA LEU A 334 -19.55 0.72 0.18
C LEU A 334 -19.78 2.14 -0.37
N ILE A 335 -19.41 2.35 -1.62
CA ILE A 335 -19.73 3.54 -2.43
C ILE A 335 -20.56 3.07 -3.61
N GLU A 336 -21.81 3.51 -3.66
CA GLU A 336 -22.70 3.22 -4.78
C GLU A 336 -22.37 4.12 -5.96
N GLY A 337 -22.30 3.51 -7.15
CA GLY A 337 -22.13 4.15 -8.44
C GLY A 337 -23.31 3.83 -9.35
N GLU A 338 -23.01 3.77 -10.64
CA GLU A 338 -23.99 3.58 -11.73
C GLU A 338 -23.80 2.22 -12.44
N SER A 339 -22.81 1.43 -12.00
CA SER A 339 -22.38 0.20 -12.66
C SER A 339 -23.23 -1.04 -12.30
N VAL A 340 -24.28 -0.89 -11.50
CA VAL A 340 -25.16 -1.98 -11.04
C VAL A 340 -26.61 -1.66 -11.33
N LYS A 341 -27.30 -2.57 -12.03
CA LYS A 341 -28.76 -2.54 -12.20
C LYS A 341 -29.48 -3.43 -11.18
N PHE A 342 -30.76 -3.24 -11.01
CA PHE A 342 -31.66 -4.19 -10.36
C PHE A 342 -32.09 -5.27 -11.37
N ILE A 343 -32.19 -6.52 -10.95
CA ILE A 343 -32.70 -7.63 -11.74
C ILE A 343 -34.17 -7.86 -11.33
N GLU A 344 -35.08 -7.74 -12.29
CA GLU A 344 -36.53 -7.97 -12.10
C GLU A 344 -36.87 -9.45 -11.87
#